data_d964742182201b088b754f782860bd4d
#
_entry.id   d964742182201b088b754f782860bd4d
#
_cell.length_a   1.000
_cell.length_b   1.000
_cell.length_c   1.000
_cell.angle_alpha   90.00
_cell.angle_beta   90.00
_cell.angle_gamma   90.00
#
_symmetry.space_group_name_H-M   'P 1'
#
loop_
_entity.id
_entity.type
_entity.pdbx_description
1 polymer ?
#
loop_
_entity_poly.entity_id
_entity_poly.type
_entity_poly.pdbx_seq_one_letter_code
_entity_poly.pdbx_strand_id
1 'polypeptide(L)'
;MELRVLKYFLIVAREENITKAANLLHLTQPTLSRQLMQLEDELGVKLFHRTKHNIVLTEDGLLLKRRAQEIVTLADKTKEEFLHKEEELTGEIAIGCGETRNMSFLSEKIRLFKEQYPLVTFQIYSAIADDVKERMEQGLIDIGLLTEPVDISKYDFIRLKEKERWGVIVAKDDPLAEKEAVTVKDLLEVPLLMPARQSVQHEFSAWFQEDFENLNIVANYNLILNAANMVRHHVGAALCFDLDFQYDDLKFIPLYPELNTGAVLVWKKNQMFSKVTSKFIQFIRNAN
;
A
#
# COMPACT_ATOMS: atom_id res chain seq x y z
N MET A 1 0.90 -6.19 -29.07
CA MET A 1 0.01 -6.15 -27.88
C MET A 1 -0.66 -4.78 -27.79
N GLU A 2 -1.97 -4.69 -28.01
CA GLU A 2 -2.72 -3.43 -27.98
C GLU A 2 -3.34 -3.20 -26.60
N LEU A 3 -3.33 -1.94 -26.12
CA LEU A 3 -3.92 -1.56 -24.83
C LEU A 3 -5.40 -1.97 -24.72
N ARG A 4 -6.14 -1.83 -25.81
CA ARG A 4 -7.55 -2.26 -25.89
C ARG A 4 -7.71 -3.75 -25.60
N VAL A 5 -6.83 -4.59 -26.14
CA VAL A 5 -6.86 -6.04 -25.94
C VAL A 5 -6.52 -6.41 -24.50
N LEU A 6 -5.59 -5.67 -23.87
CA LEU A 6 -5.32 -5.83 -22.44
C LEU A 6 -6.56 -5.51 -21.58
N LYS A 7 -7.30 -4.44 -21.91
CA LYS A 7 -8.59 -4.14 -21.23
C LYS A 7 -9.59 -5.28 -21.40
N TYR A 8 -9.69 -5.86 -22.60
CA TYR A 8 -10.55 -7.02 -22.86
C TYR A 8 -10.14 -8.23 -22.03
N PHE A 9 -8.85 -8.52 -22.00
CA PHE A 9 -8.29 -9.60 -21.19
C PHE A 9 -8.63 -9.44 -19.70
N LEU A 10 -8.46 -8.23 -19.14
CA LEU A 10 -8.77 -7.95 -17.73
C LEU A 10 -10.26 -8.15 -17.41
N ILE A 11 -11.15 -7.76 -18.31
CA ILE A 11 -12.60 -7.96 -18.13
C ILE A 11 -12.94 -9.45 -18.16
N VAL A 12 -12.36 -10.22 -19.11
CA VAL A 12 -12.58 -11.68 -19.16
C VAL A 12 -12.02 -12.37 -17.92
N ALA A 13 -10.85 -11.95 -17.46
CA ALA A 13 -10.22 -12.47 -16.23
C ALA A 13 -11.03 -12.15 -14.96
N ARG A 14 -11.82 -11.06 -14.95
CA ARG A 14 -12.71 -10.71 -13.86
C ARG A 14 -14.04 -11.48 -13.89
N GLU A 15 -14.64 -11.57 -15.09
CA GLU A 15 -15.96 -12.19 -15.25
C GLU A 15 -15.91 -13.72 -15.34
N GLU A 16 -14.73 -14.30 -15.56
CA GLU A 16 -14.49 -15.76 -15.75
C GLU A 16 -15.44 -16.41 -16.79
N ASN A 17 -16.01 -15.58 -17.66
CA ASN A 17 -16.98 -15.95 -18.67
C ASN A 17 -16.87 -15.04 -19.90
N ILE A 18 -16.50 -15.62 -21.06
CA ILE A 18 -16.31 -14.85 -22.31
C ILE A 18 -17.62 -14.20 -22.78
N THR A 19 -18.74 -14.90 -22.68
CA THR A 19 -20.04 -14.38 -23.17
C THR A 19 -20.47 -13.18 -22.32
N LYS A 20 -20.35 -13.28 -21.00
CA LYS A 20 -20.66 -12.18 -20.10
C LYS A 20 -19.73 -10.99 -20.34
N ALA A 21 -18.43 -11.24 -20.49
CA ALA A 21 -17.45 -10.21 -20.79
C ALA A 21 -17.70 -9.53 -22.16
N ALA A 22 -18.06 -10.30 -23.18
CA ALA A 22 -18.40 -9.77 -24.50
C ALA A 22 -19.62 -8.83 -24.42
N ASN A 23 -20.65 -9.19 -23.70
CA ASN A 23 -21.84 -8.35 -23.47
C ASN A 23 -21.46 -7.02 -22.78
N LEU A 24 -20.62 -7.06 -21.75
CA LEU A 24 -20.14 -5.86 -21.05
C LEU A 24 -19.30 -4.95 -21.96
N LEU A 25 -18.58 -5.54 -22.90
CA LEU A 25 -17.76 -4.82 -23.88
C LEU A 25 -18.53 -4.39 -25.12
N HIS A 26 -19.81 -4.71 -25.24
CA HIS A 26 -20.63 -4.50 -26.44
C HIS A 26 -19.98 -5.17 -27.69
N LEU A 27 -19.39 -6.34 -27.52
CA LEU A 27 -18.78 -7.13 -28.56
C LEU A 27 -19.53 -8.47 -28.75
N THR A 28 -19.34 -9.08 -29.92
CA THR A 28 -19.76 -10.48 -30.08
C THR A 28 -18.72 -11.42 -29.44
N GLN A 29 -19.19 -12.52 -28.86
CA GLN A 29 -18.30 -13.52 -28.25
C GLN A 29 -17.19 -14.04 -29.19
N PRO A 30 -17.48 -14.34 -30.51
CA PRO A 30 -16.43 -14.75 -31.45
C PRO A 30 -15.35 -13.66 -31.64
N THR A 31 -15.74 -12.38 -31.69
CA THR A 31 -14.78 -11.27 -31.81
C THR A 31 -13.87 -11.18 -30.61
N LEU A 32 -14.42 -11.20 -29.40
CA LEU A 32 -13.62 -11.18 -28.18
C LEU A 32 -12.70 -12.39 -28.08
N SER A 33 -13.21 -13.59 -28.40
CA SER A 33 -12.42 -14.84 -28.38
C SER A 33 -11.24 -14.77 -29.35
N ARG A 34 -11.44 -14.21 -30.55
CA ARG A 34 -10.38 -14.04 -31.55
C ARG A 34 -9.29 -13.08 -31.05
N GLN A 35 -9.68 -11.95 -30.46
CA GLN A 35 -8.73 -10.97 -29.92
C GLN A 35 -7.87 -11.57 -28.81
N LEU A 36 -8.46 -12.39 -27.93
CA LEU A 36 -7.70 -13.08 -26.91
C LEU A 36 -6.78 -14.18 -27.46
N MET A 37 -7.23 -14.94 -28.48
CA MET A 37 -6.34 -15.90 -29.14
C MET A 37 -5.15 -15.22 -29.83
N GLN A 38 -5.38 -14.08 -30.51
CA GLN A 38 -4.29 -13.29 -31.09
C GLN A 38 -3.29 -12.81 -30.03
N LEU A 39 -3.77 -12.42 -28.86
CA LEU A 39 -2.91 -12.04 -27.74
C LEU A 39 -2.08 -13.24 -27.23
N GLU A 40 -2.71 -14.41 -27.07
CA GLU A 40 -2.02 -15.66 -26.73
C GLU A 40 -0.94 -16.04 -27.77
N ASP A 41 -1.28 -15.94 -29.05
CA ASP A 41 -0.35 -16.26 -30.16
C ASP A 41 0.82 -15.26 -30.21
N GLU A 42 0.56 -13.95 -29.98
CA GLU A 42 1.59 -12.91 -29.93
C GLU A 42 2.56 -13.12 -28.76
N LEU A 43 2.05 -13.58 -27.59
CA LEU A 43 2.87 -13.83 -26.40
C LEU A 43 3.50 -15.23 -26.39
N GLY A 44 3.04 -16.14 -27.27
CA GLY A 44 3.52 -17.52 -27.36
C GLY A 44 3.08 -18.40 -26.18
N VAL A 45 2.07 -17.98 -25.41
CA VAL A 45 1.61 -18.69 -24.19
C VAL A 45 0.09 -18.77 -24.15
N LYS A 46 -0.45 -19.72 -23.37
CA LYS A 46 -1.87 -19.78 -23.08
C LYS A 46 -2.16 -18.99 -21.80
N LEU A 47 -3.13 -18.09 -21.88
CA LEU A 47 -3.54 -17.23 -20.77
C LEU A 47 -4.71 -17.80 -19.99
N PHE A 48 -5.50 -18.68 -20.63
CA PHE A 48 -6.70 -19.26 -20.06
C PHE A 48 -6.77 -20.77 -20.25
N HIS A 49 -7.19 -21.47 -19.21
CA HIS A 49 -7.74 -22.81 -19.29
C HIS A 49 -9.23 -22.71 -19.61
N ARG A 50 -9.66 -23.28 -20.75
CA ARG A 50 -11.07 -23.31 -21.15
C ARG A 50 -11.70 -24.60 -20.71
N THR A 51 -12.67 -24.53 -19.81
CA THR A 51 -13.55 -25.66 -19.44
C THR A 51 -14.92 -25.50 -20.10
N LYS A 52 -15.78 -26.50 -20.00
CA LYS A 52 -17.14 -26.44 -20.62
C LYS A 52 -18.01 -25.30 -20.04
N HIS A 53 -17.71 -24.79 -18.85
CA HIS A 53 -18.55 -23.82 -18.14
C HIS A 53 -17.81 -22.59 -17.63
N ASN A 54 -16.49 -22.66 -17.44
CA ASN A 54 -15.69 -21.58 -16.87
C ASN A 54 -14.37 -21.37 -17.62
N ILE A 55 -13.85 -20.17 -17.50
CA ILE A 55 -12.51 -19.80 -17.94
C ILE A 55 -11.69 -19.46 -16.70
N VAL A 56 -10.55 -20.13 -16.53
CA VAL A 56 -9.63 -19.90 -15.42
C VAL A 56 -8.29 -19.46 -15.98
N LEU A 57 -7.63 -18.49 -15.33
CA LEU A 57 -6.30 -18.05 -15.72
C LEU A 57 -5.26 -19.15 -15.53
N THR A 58 -4.32 -19.24 -16.47
CA THR A 58 -3.05 -19.99 -16.30
C THR A 58 -2.10 -19.20 -15.39
N GLU A 59 -0.93 -19.75 -15.06
CA GLU A 59 0.14 -19.01 -14.36
C GLU A 59 0.59 -17.79 -15.19
N ASP A 60 0.76 -17.96 -16.51
CA ASP A 60 1.06 -16.86 -17.45
C ASP A 60 -0.08 -15.84 -17.50
N GLY A 61 -1.34 -16.31 -17.44
CA GLY A 61 -2.51 -15.46 -17.34
C GLY A 61 -2.54 -14.62 -16.04
N LEU A 62 -2.15 -15.20 -14.92
CA LEU A 62 -2.03 -14.47 -13.64
C LEU A 62 -0.90 -13.42 -13.70
N LEU A 63 0.23 -13.77 -14.30
CA LEU A 63 1.32 -12.82 -14.53
C LEU A 63 0.85 -11.66 -15.41
N LEU A 64 0.21 -11.98 -16.57
CA LEU A 64 -0.29 -10.94 -17.47
C LEU A 64 -1.37 -10.08 -16.80
N LYS A 65 -2.25 -10.65 -15.97
CA LYS A 65 -3.29 -9.90 -15.27
C LYS A 65 -2.68 -8.78 -14.43
N ARG A 66 -1.64 -9.07 -13.65
CA ARG A 66 -0.93 -8.07 -12.84
C ARG A 66 -0.32 -6.98 -13.73
N ARG A 67 0.44 -7.37 -14.76
CA ARG A 67 1.12 -6.42 -15.66
C ARG A 67 0.15 -5.62 -16.53
N ALA A 68 -0.92 -6.25 -17.03
CA ALA A 68 -1.96 -5.56 -17.79
C ALA A 68 -2.67 -4.50 -16.94
N GLN A 69 -2.92 -4.78 -15.66
CA GLN A 69 -3.50 -3.79 -14.73
C GLN A 69 -2.59 -2.57 -14.58
N GLU A 70 -1.29 -2.77 -14.40
CA GLU A 70 -0.29 -1.70 -14.28
C GLU A 70 -0.23 -0.85 -15.57
N ILE A 71 -0.15 -1.50 -16.74
CA ILE A 71 -0.07 -0.83 -18.05
C ILE A 71 -1.35 -0.02 -18.34
N VAL A 72 -2.52 -0.60 -18.09
CA VAL A 72 -3.81 0.07 -18.34
C VAL A 72 -3.97 1.26 -17.41
N THR A 73 -3.66 1.11 -16.12
CA THR A 73 -3.71 2.21 -15.14
C THR A 73 -2.79 3.36 -15.54
N LEU A 74 -1.55 3.06 -15.92
CA LEU A 74 -0.60 4.10 -16.36
C LEU A 74 -1.05 4.81 -17.63
N ALA A 75 -1.60 4.07 -18.60
CA ALA A 75 -2.09 4.64 -19.85
C ALA A 75 -3.34 5.52 -19.63
N ASP A 76 -4.26 5.10 -18.76
CA ASP A 76 -5.46 5.89 -18.44
C ASP A 76 -5.06 7.17 -17.68
N LYS A 77 -4.13 7.08 -16.70
CA LYS A 77 -3.55 8.23 -16.01
C LYS A 77 -2.89 9.22 -16.98
N THR A 78 -2.05 8.70 -17.90
CA THR A 78 -1.41 9.54 -18.94
C THR A 78 -2.45 10.26 -19.79
N LYS A 79 -3.53 9.58 -20.17
CA LYS A 79 -4.61 10.20 -20.96
C LYS A 79 -5.30 11.32 -20.19
N GLU A 80 -5.59 11.13 -18.91
CA GLU A 80 -6.20 12.14 -18.05
C GLU A 80 -5.32 13.40 -17.94
N GLU A 81 -3.99 13.24 -17.80
CA GLU A 81 -3.05 14.37 -17.75
C GLU A 81 -3.11 15.29 -18.98
N PHE A 82 -3.49 14.76 -20.16
CA PHE A 82 -3.65 15.56 -21.39
C PHE A 82 -5.05 16.12 -21.61
N LEU A 83 -6.09 15.54 -20.99
CA LEU A 83 -7.47 15.97 -21.19
C LEU A 83 -7.81 17.26 -20.41
N HIS A 84 -7.12 17.52 -19.30
CA HIS A 84 -7.42 18.65 -18.41
C HIS A 84 -6.57 19.89 -18.75
N LYS A 85 -6.92 20.60 -19.82
CA LYS A 85 -6.21 21.81 -20.29
C LYS A 85 -6.78 23.14 -19.80
N GLU A 86 -7.97 23.22 -19.17
CA GLU A 86 -8.64 24.47 -18.86
C GLU A 86 -9.07 24.63 -17.40
N GLU A 87 -8.86 25.82 -16.89
CA GLU A 87 -9.23 26.63 -15.72
C GLU A 87 -9.53 25.95 -14.36
N GLU A 88 -10.08 24.77 -14.26
CA GLU A 88 -10.32 24.08 -12.99
C GLU A 88 -9.27 22.98 -12.78
N LEU A 89 -8.61 23.00 -11.61
CA LEU A 89 -7.66 21.96 -11.25
C LEU A 89 -8.41 20.66 -10.96
N THR A 90 -8.26 19.66 -11.84
CA THR A 90 -8.90 18.35 -11.76
C THR A 90 -7.86 17.25 -11.90
N GLY A 91 -8.22 16.02 -11.54
CA GLY A 91 -7.37 14.84 -11.69
C GLY A 91 -7.21 14.08 -10.38
N GLU A 92 -6.49 12.98 -10.46
CA GLU A 92 -6.22 12.09 -9.34
C GLU A 92 -4.76 12.20 -8.88
N ILE A 93 -4.55 12.15 -7.58
CA ILE A 93 -3.23 12.06 -6.94
C ILE A 93 -3.14 10.71 -6.22
N ALA A 94 -2.21 9.87 -6.65
CA ALA A 94 -1.97 8.57 -6.05
C ALA A 94 -0.94 8.68 -4.92
N ILE A 95 -1.31 8.28 -3.70
CA ILE A 95 -0.46 8.34 -2.52
C ILE A 95 -0.29 6.94 -1.94
N GLY A 96 0.95 6.51 -1.75
CA GLY A 96 1.28 5.29 -1.04
C GLY A 96 1.68 5.58 0.41
N CYS A 97 1.20 4.80 1.36
CA CYS A 97 1.54 4.98 2.77
C CYS A 97 1.46 3.67 3.56
N GLY A 98 2.24 3.59 4.64
CA GLY A 98 2.00 2.62 5.70
C GLY A 98 0.89 3.09 6.64
N GLU A 99 0.50 2.21 7.56
CA GLU A 99 -0.39 2.58 8.67
C GLU A 99 0.44 3.28 9.74
N THR A 100 0.37 4.62 9.76
CA THR A 100 1.15 5.49 10.65
C THR A 100 0.31 6.64 11.18
N ARG A 101 0.66 7.17 12.33
CA ARG A 101 0.05 8.35 12.92
C ARG A 101 0.21 9.60 12.04
N ASN A 102 1.33 9.67 11.32
CA ASN A 102 1.59 10.75 10.36
C ASN A 102 0.59 10.82 9.20
N MET A 103 -0.25 9.79 9.00
CA MET A 103 -1.38 9.86 8.07
C MET A 103 -2.38 10.95 8.47
N SER A 104 -2.49 11.29 9.75
CA SER A 104 -3.32 12.42 10.24
C SER A 104 -2.85 13.75 9.65
N PHE A 105 -1.54 14.02 9.64
CA PHE A 105 -0.97 15.20 8.99
C PHE A 105 -1.33 15.24 7.51
N LEU A 106 -1.13 14.13 6.79
CA LEU A 106 -1.43 14.06 5.36
C LEU A 106 -2.93 14.23 5.08
N SER A 107 -3.79 13.64 5.91
CA SER A 107 -5.26 13.77 5.81
C SER A 107 -5.71 15.22 5.98
N GLU A 108 -5.10 15.97 6.90
CA GLU A 108 -5.36 17.41 7.05
C GLU A 108 -5.00 18.18 5.77
N LYS A 109 -3.83 17.90 5.17
CA LYS A 109 -3.41 18.55 3.94
C LYS A 109 -4.31 18.19 2.76
N ILE A 110 -4.77 16.95 2.67
CA ILE A 110 -5.76 16.50 1.67
C ILE A 110 -7.07 17.27 1.85
N ARG A 111 -7.58 17.38 3.09
CA ARG A 111 -8.81 18.12 3.38
C ARG A 111 -8.71 19.58 2.93
N LEU A 112 -7.66 20.27 3.36
CA LEU A 112 -7.44 21.68 3.01
C LEU A 112 -7.26 21.90 1.50
N PHE A 113 -6.57 20.98 0.82
CA PHE A 113 -6.40 21.03 -0.62
C PHE A 113 -7.72 20.79 -1.37
N LYS A 114 -8.56 19.86 -0.90
CA LYS A 114 -9.89 19.61 -1.47
C LYS A 114 -10.87 20.77 -1.26
N GLU A 115 -10.75 21.50 -0.17
CA GLU A 115 -11.53 22.75 0.02
C GLU A 115 -11.20 23.79 -1.05
N GLN A 116 -9.95 23.86 -1.48
CA GLN A 116 -9.47 24.79 -2.51
C GLN A 116 -9.70 24.26 -3.93
N TYR A 117 -9.65 22.92 -4.11
CA TYR A 117 -9.77 22.24 -5.41
C TYR A 117 -10.73 21.04 -5.31
N PRO A 118 -12.05 21.26 -5.28
CA PRO A 118 -13.06 20.22 -4.97
C PRO A 118 -13.07 19.05 -5.96
N LEU A 119 -12.69 19.29 -7.21
CA LEU A 119 -12.71 18.27 -8.28
C LEU A 119 -11.48 17.32 -8.26
N VAL A 120 -10.48 17.60 -7.42
CA VAL A 120 -9.32 16.71 -7.25
C VAL A 120 -9.73 15.48 -6.45
N THR A 121 -9.30 14.32 -6.89
CA THR A 121 -9.47 13.05 -6.17
C THR A 121 -8.13 12.53 -5.65
N PHE A 122 -8.19 11.68 -4.62
CA PHE A 122 -7.01 11.06 -4.04
C PHE A 122 -7.22 9.54 -4.01
N GLN A 123 -6.21 8.80 -4.43
CA GLN A 123 -6.15 7.37 -4.30
C GLN A 123 -5.12 7.01 -3.23
N ILE A 124 -5.55 6.33 -2.18
CA ILE A 124 -4.65 5.91 -1.08
C ILE A 124 -4.34 4.42 -1.24
N TYR A 125 -3.05 4.11 -1.34
CA TYR A 125 -2.55 2.75 -1.42
C TYR A 125 -1.78 2.40 -0.13
N SER A 126 -2.35 1.51 0.69
CA SER A 126 -1.74 1.09 1.95
C SER A 126 -0.83 -0.12 1.72
N ALA A 127 0.46 0.05 2.02
CA ALA A 127 1.47 -1.00 1.92
C ALA A 127 2.72 -0.64 2.72
N ILE A 128 3.66 -1.59 2.86
CA ILE A 128 4.99 -1.32 3.42
C ILE A 128 5.79 -0.42 2.48
N ALA A 129 6.78 0.28 3.03
CA ALA A 129 7.54 1.30 2.28
C ALA A 129 8.23 0.75 1.01
N ASP A 130 8.63 -0.51 1.00
CA ASP A 130 9.32 -1.12 -0.14
C ASP A 130 8.36 -1.33 -1.32
N ASP A 131 7.13 -1.80 -1.07
CA ASP A 131 6.07 -1.94 -2.08
C ASP A 131 5.62 -0.57 -2.61
N VAL A 132 5.52 0.43 -1.72
CA VAL A 132 5.21 1.81 -2.13
C VAL A 132 6.29 2.35 -3.06
N LYS A 133 7.58 2.16 -2.73
CA LYS A 133 8.70 2.59 -3.58
C LYS A 133 8.69 1.89 -4.94
N GLU A 134 8.45 0.57 -4.98
CA GLU A 134 8.36 -0.15 -6.25
C GLU A 134 7.27 0.47 -7.15
N ARG A 135 6.09 0.75 -6.59
CA ARG A 135 5.00 1.38 -7.35
C ARG A 135 5.29 2.83 -7.75
N MET A 136 6.05 3.57 -6.95
CA MET A 136 6.53 4.91 -7.32
C MET A 136 7.49 4.83 -8.52
N GLU A 137 8.40 3.84 -8.55
CA GLU A 137 9.29 3.62 -9.69
C GLU A 137 8.53 3.26 -10.97
N GLN A 138 7.40 2.57 -10.84
CA GLN A 138 6.49 2.22 -11.94
C GLN A 138 5.58 3.39 -12.39
N GLY A 139 5.59 4.53 -11.68
CA GLY A 139 4.72 5.67 -11.97
C GLY A 139 3.25 5.48 -11.56
N LEU A 140 2.95 4.47 -10.76
CA LEU A 140 1.60 4.16 -10.28
C LEU A 140 1.23 4.96 -9.02
N ILE A 141 2.23 5.44 -8.28
CA ILE A 141 2.10 6.27 -7.08
C ILE A 141 2.93 7.54 -7.30
N ASP A 142 2.36 8.68 -6.97
CA ASP A 142 2.99 9.99 -7.12
C ASP A 142 3.78 10.41 -5.89
N ILE A 143 3.22 10.17 -4.71
CA ILE A 143 3.75 10.60 -3.42
C ILE A 143 3.76 9.42 -2.46
N GLY A 144 4.84 9.23 -1.72
CA GLY A 144 4.97 8.22 -0.67
C GLY A 144 5.04 8.86 0.71
N LEU A 145 4.23 8.40 1.67
CA LEU A 145 4.45 8.63 3.10
C LEU A 145 5.13 7.39 3.67
N LEU A 146 6.43 7.50 3.91
CA LEU A 146 7.29 6.37 4.26
C LEU A 146 7.85 6.53 5.66
N THR A 147 7.91 5.44 6.42
CA THR A 147 8.60 5.39 7.71
C THR A 147 10.07 5.01 7.53
N GLU A 148 10.95 5.68 8.28
CA GLU A 148 12.39 5.34 8.31
C GLU A 148 12.59 3.99 9.06
N PRO A 149 13.71 3.28 8.84
CA PRO A 149 14.74 3.59 7.87
C PRO A 149 14.30 3.30 6.43
N VAL A 150 14.56 4.22 5.52
CA VAL A 150 14.22 4.09 4.10
C VAL A 150 15.26 4.80 3.23
N ASP A 151 15.71 4.16 2.15
CA ASP A 151 16.57 4.81 1.16
C ASP A 151 15.73 5.78 0.32
N ILE A 152 16.03 7.08 0.45
CA ILE A 152 15.38 8.18 -0.25
C ILE A 152 16.32 8.90 -1.23
N SER A 153 17.45 8.30 -1.61
CA SER A 153 18.47 8.92 -2.48
C SER A 153 17.92 9.40 -3.83
N LYS A 154 16.92 8.69 -4.38
CA LYS A 154 16.27 8.99 -5.66
C LYS A 154 15.06 9.92 -5.54
N TYR A 155 14.73 10.38 -4.34
CA TYR A 155 13.52 11.15 -4.06
C TYR A 155 13.86 12.54 -3.53
N ASP A 156 13.03 13.52 -3.88
CA ASP A 156 12.85 14.73 -3.09
C ASP A 156 11.94 14.40 -1.93
N PHE A 157 12.11 15.08 -0.80
CA PHE A 157 11.38 14.73 0.41
C PHE A 157 11.11 15.92 1.33
N ILE A 158 10.15 15.71 2.21
CA ILE A 158 9.89 16.51 3.42
C ILE A 158 9.95 15.56 4.60
N ARG A 159 10.82 15.84 5.58
CA ARG A 159 10.84 15.08 6.84
C ARG A 159 9.76 15.62 7.75
N LEU A 160 8.91 14.74 8.27
CA LEU A 160 7.84 15.11 9.18
C LEU A 160 8.39 15.33 10.60
N LYS A 161 7.77 16.25 11.36
CA LYS A 161 8.23 16.63 12.70
C LYS A 161 7.90 15.56 13.73
N GLU A 162 6.73 14.95 13.59
CA GLU A 162 6.29 13.92 14.52
C GLU A 162 6.94 12.58 14.19
N LYS A 163 7.37 11.89 15.25
CA LYS A 163 7.91 10.55 15.14
C LYS A 163 6.86 9.52 15.52
N GLU A 164 6.91 8.36 14.88
CA GLU A 164 6.14 7.20 15.27
C GLU A 164 6.77 6.56 16.51
N ARG A 165 6.00 6.33 17.54
CA ARG A 165 6.44 5.66 18.76
C ARG A 165 6.09 4.18 18.69
N TRP A 166 7.07 3.31 18.94
CA TRP A 166 6.86 1.87 19.02
C TRP A 166 6.32 1.43 20.36
N GLY A 167 5.51 0.39 20.32
CA GLY A 167 4.97 -0.31 21.48
C GLY A 167 4.46 -1.68 21.11
N VAL A 168 3.65 -2.23 21.98
CA VAL A 168 2.89 -3.46 21.72
C VAL A 168 1.41 -3.19 21.92
N ILE A 169 0.57 -3.83 21.10
CA ILE A 169 -0.84 -3.99 21.42
C ILE A 169 -1.08 -5.38 21.99
N VAL A 170 -1.87 -5.43 23.04
CA VAL A 170 -2.29 -6.65 23.75
C VAL A 170 -3.79 -6.60 24.00
N ALA A 171 -4.42 -7.74 24.27
CA ALA A 171 -5.79 -7.78 24.77
C ALA A 171 -5.86 -7.11 26.17
N LYS A 172 -6.98 -6.46 26.49
CA LYS A 172 -7.12 -5.74 27.78
C LYS A 172 -7.06 -6.65 29.01
N ASP A 173 -7.34 -7.93 28.83
CA ASP A 173 -7.24 -8.97 29.86
C ASP A 173 -5.87 -9.65 29.93
N ASP A 174 -4.92 -9.26 29.05
CA ASP A 174 -3.54 -9.72 29.11
C ASP A 174 -2.80 -9.09 30.31
N PRO A 175 -1.96 -9.87 31.04
CA PRO A 175 -1.18 -9.33 32.16
C PRO A 175 -0.30 -8.13 31.79
N LEU A 176 0.21 -8.06 30.56
CA LEU A 176 0.97 -6.90 30.09
C LEU A 176 0.12 -5.62 30.05
N ALA A 177 -1.21 -5.72 29.94
CA ALA A 177 -2.09 -4.56 29.91
C ALA A 177 -2.06 -3.73 31.21
N GLU A 178 -1.59 -4.27 32.32
CA GLU A 178 -1.45 -3.53 33.58
C GLU A 178 -0.21 -2.63 33.60
N LYS A 179 0.74 -2.84 32.67
CA LYS A 179 1.98 -2.06 32.60
C LYS A 179 1.79 -0.69 31.95
N GLU A 180 2.60 0.27 32.39
CA GLU A 180 2.73 1.58 31.75
C GLU A 180 3.68 1.57 30.56
N ALA A 181 4.68 0.67 30.56
CA ALA A 181 5.62 0.42 29.49
C ALA A 181 6.13 -1.02 29.56
N VAL A 182 6.56 -1.58 28.43
CA VAL A 182 7.14 -2.93 28.35
C VAL A 182 8.62 -2.84 28.03
N THR A 183 9.40 -3.70 28.70
CA THR A 183 10.85 -3.84 28.52
C THR A 183 11.16 -5.10 27.69
N VAL A 184 12.43 -5.25 27.26
CA VAL A 184 12.90 -6.47 26.59
C VAL A 184 12.51 -7.72 27.40
N LYS A 185 12.75 -7.70 28.71
CA LYS A 185 12.47 -8.85 29.60
C LYS A 185 10.99 -9.25 29.62
N ASP A 186 10.11 -8.28 29.51
CA ASP A 186 8.66 -8.53 29.51
C ASP A 186 8.19 -9.25 28.25
N LEU A 187 8.95 -9.17 27.17
CA LEU A 187 8.57 -9.68 25.85
C LEU A 187 9.26 -10.99 25.48
N LEU A 188 10.26 -11.45 26.25
CA LEU A 188 11.02 -12.67 25.93
C LEU A 188 10.16 -13.95 25.97
N GLU A 189 9.22 -14.03 26.89
CA GLU A 189 8.37 -15.21 27.07
C GLU A 189 6.99 -15.09 26.40
N VAL A 190 6.73 -13.94 25.74
CA VAL A 190 5.44 -13.64 25.14
C VAL A 190 5.45 -14.03 23.66
N PRO A 191 4.43 -14.72 23.14
CA PRO A 191 4.26 -14.89 21.72
C PRO A 191 4.13 -13.52 21.03
N LEU A 192 4.98 -13.25 20.02
CA LEU A 192 5.05 -11.95 19.36
C LEU A 192 4.59 -12.02 17.90
N LEU A 193 3.85 -11.00 17.49
CA LEU A 193 3.54 -10.69 16.12
C LEU A 193 4.48 -9.57 15.66
N MET A 194 5.32 -9.82 14.66
CA MET A 194 6.39 -8.93 14.21
C MET A 194 6.02 -8.27 12.90
N PRO A 195 6.30 -6.96 12.67
CA PRO A 195 6.22 -6.36 11.35
C PRO A 195 7.10 -7.11 10.33
N ALA A 196 6.54 -7.38 9.14
CA ALA A 196 7.23 -8.19 8.12
C ALA A 196 8.41 -7.47 7.46
N ARG A 197 8.48 -6.12 7.54
CA ARG A 197 9.51 -5.32 6.88
C ARG A 197 10.89 -5.57 7.49
N GLN A 198 11.83 -6.06 6.69
CA GLN A 198 13.17 -6.45 7.14
C GLN A 198 13.96 -5.31 7.82
N SER A 199 13.88 -4.08 7.29
CA SER A 199 14.55 -2.93 7.90
C SER A 199 14.00 -2.57 9.28
N VAL A 200 12.71 -2.80 9.52
CA VAL A 200 12.07 -2.64 10.83
C VAL A 200 12.53 -3.75 11.78
N GLN A 201 12.64 -4.98 11.29
CA GLN A 201 13.19 -6.09 12.09
C GLN A 201 14.63 -5.82 12.53
N HIS A 202 15.45 -5.15 11.71
CA HIS A 202 16.79 -4.71 12.11
C HIS A 202 16.75 -3.64 13.22
N GLU A 203 15.78 -2.72 13.23
CA GLU A 203 15.60 -1.77 14.34
C GLU A 203 15.26 -2.51 15.64
N PHE A 204 14.36 -3.51 15.57
CA PHE A 204 14.04 -4.36 16.71
C PHE A 204 15.24 -5.21 17.14
N SER A 205 16.00 -5.76 16.22
CA SER A 205 17.24 -6.50 16.55
C SER A 205 18.21 -5.61 17.34
N ALA A 206 18.34 -4.34 16.99
CA ALA A 206 19.16 -3.40 17.74
C ALA A 206 18.55 -3.06 19.13
N TRP A 207 17.22 -3.01 19.24
CA TRP A 207 16.53 -2.73 20.52
C TRP A 207 16.57 -3.90 21.48
N PHE A 208 16.34 -5.14 20.99
CA PHE A 208 16.40 -6.39 21.77
C PHE A 208 17.83 -6.87 22.03
N GLN A 209 18.80 -6.40 21.22
CA GLN A 209 20.22 -6.81 21.28
C GLN A 209 20.38 -8.34 21.17
N GLU A 210 21.14 -8.96 22.08
CA GLU A 210 21.43 -10.40 22.11
C GLU A 210 20.18 -11.27 22.35
N ASP A 211 19.12 -10.69 22.88
CA ASP A 211 17.86 -11.39 23.14
C ASP A 211 16.97 -11.55 21.90
N PHE A 212 17.29 -10.88 20.77
CA PHE A 212 16.46 -10.92 19.56
C PHE A 212 16.26 -12.34 19.01
N GLU A 213 17.30 -13.16 19.00
CA GLU A 213 17.26 -14.55 18.53
C GLU A 213 16.43 -15.48 19.44
N ASN A 214 16.16 -15.06 20.66
CA ASN A 214 15.40 -15.82 21.65
C ASN A 214 13.91 -15.49 21.65
N LEU A 215 13.46 -14.54 20.80
CA LEU A 215 12.06 -14.12 20.74
C LEU A 215 11.16 -15.23 20.20
N ASN A 216 10.01 -15.42 20.82
CA ASN A 216 8.96 -16.31 20.33
C ASN A 216 8.10 -15.60 19.27
N ILE A 217 8.62 -15.46 18.04
CA ILE A 217 7.88 -14.85 16.93
C ILE A 217 6.94 -15.88 16.33
N VAL A 218 5.64 -15.72 16.53
CA VAL A 218 4.59 -16.65 16.06
C VAL A 218 3.99 -16.26 14.71
N ALA A 219 4.08 -15.00 14.31
CA ALA A 219 3.68 -14.54 12.97
C ALA A 219 4.35 -13.23 12.57
N ASN A 220 4.45 -13.00 11.25
CA ASN A 220 4.80 -11.71 10.67
C ASN A 220 3.59 -11.10 9.98
N TYR A 221 3.45 -9.78 10.07
CA TYR A 221 2.33 -9.05 9.49
C TYR A 221 2.81 -7.77 8.77
N ASN A 222 2.02 -7.28 7.81
CA ASN A 222 2.29 -6.05 7.06
C ASN A 222 1.28 -4.92 7.37
N LEU A 223 0.05 -5.25 7.79
CA LEU A 223 -1.01 -4.30 8.14
C LEU A 223 -1.51 -4.59 9.55
N ILE A 224 -1.56 -3.54 10.39
CA ILE A 224 -1.82 -3.66 11.83
C ILE A 224 -3.21 -4.21 12.16
N LEU A 225 -4.22 -3.92 11.34
CA LEU A 225 -5.58 -4.40 11.60
C LEU A 225 -5.66 -5.94 11.64
N ASN A 226 -4.90 -6.64 10.79
CA ASN A 226 -4.82 -8.10 10.82
C ASN A 226 -4.14 -8.59 12.10
N ALA A 227 -3.04 -7.95 12.51
CA ALA A 227 -2.36 -8.26 13.75
C ALA A 227 -3.27 -7.98 14.98
N ALA A 228 -4.01 -6.87 14.98
CA ALA A 228 -4.98 -6.55 16.04
C ALA A 228 -6.05 -7.64 16.19
N ASN A 229 -6.55 -8.20 15.09
CA ASN A 229 -7.47 -9.33 15.14
C ASN A 229 -6.81 -10.60 15.73
N MET A 230 -5.55 -10.86 15.43
CA MET A 230 -4.80 -11.97 16.02
C MET A 230 -4.60 -11.77 17.53
N VAL A 231 -4.30 -10.53 17.96
CA VAL A 231 -4.20 -10.17 19.39
C VAL A 231 -5.52 -10.41 20.12
N ARG A 232 -6.68 -10.03 19.54
CA ARG A 232 -8.01 -10.30 20.11
C ARG A 232 -8.27 -11.77 20.37
N HIS A 233 -7.66 -12.63 19.56
CA HIS A 233 -7.77 -14.09 19.70
C HIS A 233 -6.59 -14.70 20.46
N HIS A 234 -5.83 -13.91 21.22
CA HIS A 234 -4.70 -14.32 22.06
C HIS A 234 -3.62 -15.12 21.31
N VAL A 235 -3.40 -14.83 20.01
CA VAL A 235 -2.30 -15.44 19.25
C VAL A 235 -0.95 -14.92 19.74
N GLY A 236 -0.90 -13.67 20.20
CA GLY A 236 0.30 -13.03 20.74
C GLY A 236 0.15 -11.52 20.85
N ALA A 237 1.17 -10.85 21.39
CA ALA A 237 1.28 -9.39 21.42
C ALA A 237 1.87 -8.86 20.11
N ALA A 238 1.32 -7.80 19.53
CA ALA A 238 1.83 -7.26 18.28
C ALA A 238 2.69 -6.02 18.49
N LEU A 239 3.96 -6.09 18.06
CA LEU A 239 4.86 -4.92 18.00
C LEU A 239 4.38 -3.97 16.90
N CYS A 240 3.96 -2.76 17.26
CA CYS A 240 3.38 -1.79 16.33
C CYS A 240 3.66 -0.34 16.73
N PHE A 241 3.32 0.59 15.85
CA PHE A 241 3.25 2.00 16.18
C PHE A 241 2.03 2.32 17.05
N ASP A 242 2.15 3.38 17.85
CA ASP A 242 1.03 4.06 18.50
C ASP A 242 0.21 4.81 17.44
N LEU A 243 -0.93 4.25 17.05
CA LEU A 243 -1.78 4.82 16.00
C LEU A 243 -2.90 5.72 16.53
N ASP A 244 -2.91 6.01 17.84
CA ASP A 244 -4.00 6.73 18.51
C ASP A 244 -5.39 6.07 18.37
N PHE A 245 -5.46 4.82 17.94
CA PHE A 245 -6.73 4.10 17.88
C PHE A 245 -7.08 3.53 19.25
N GLN A 246 -8.26 3.90 19.75
CA GLN A 246 -8.84 3.25 20.91
C GLN A 246 -9.68 2.06 20.43
N TYR A 247 -9.14 0.86 20.63
CA TYR A 247 -9.94 -0.36 20.55
C TYR A 247 -10.52 -0.64 21.93
N ASP A 248 -11.83 -0.95 21.99
CA ASP A 248 -12.49 -1.23 23.27
C ASP A 248 -11.91 -2.45 24.01
N ASP A 249 -11.31 -3.37 23.27
CA ASP A 249 -10.81 -4.68 23.72
C ASP A 249 -9.28 -4.82 23.68
N LEU A 250 -8.56 -3.82 23.18
CA LEU A 250 -7.10 -3.83 23.08
C LEU A 250 -6.49 -2.64 23.83
N LYS A 251 -5.24 -2.78 24.23
CA LYS A 251 -4.44 -1.73 24.87
C LYS A 251 -3.08 -1.61 24.18
N PHE A 252 -2.68 -0.40 23.82
CA PHE A 252 -1.33 -0.07 23.42
C PHE A 252 -0.47 0.23 24.64
N ILE A 253 0.77 -0.31 24.64
CA ILE A 253 1.75 -0.13 25.70
C ILE A 253 3.09 0.22 25.05
N PRO A 254 3.70 1.38 25.37
CA PRO A 254 4.95 1.80 24.77
C PRO A 254 6.12 0.92 25.18
N LEU A 255 7.14 0.85 24.33
CA LEU A 255 8.43 0.23 24.66
C LEU A 255 9.23 1.10 25.62
N TYR A 256 10.00 0.46 26.51
CA TYR A 256 11.02 1.11 27.34
C TYR A 256 12.33 0.31 27.31
N PRO A 257 13.47 0.92 26.95
CA PRO A 257 13.63 2.32 26.52
C PRO A 257 12.83 2.61 25.24
N GLU A 258 12.44 3.89 25.06
CA GLU A 258 11.64 4.29 23.90
C GLU A 258 12.35 4.00 22.57
N LEU A 259 11.60 3.45 21.64
CA LEU A 259 11.98 3.30 20.23
C LEU A 259 11.07 4.20 19.39
N ASN A 260 11.68 5.14 18.66
CA ASN A 260 10.94 6.12 17.86
C ASN A 260 11.47 6.10 16.41
N THR A 261 10.57 6.13 15.45
CA THR A 261 10.87 6.09 14.01
C THR A 261 10.40 7.37 13.33
N GLY A 262 11.24 7.96 12.47
CA GLY A 262 10.87 9.12 11.68
C GLY A 262 9.97 8.77 10.49
N ALA A 263 9.31 9.78 9.92
CA ALA A 263 8.52 9.64 8.70
C ALA A 263 8.89 10.73 7.69
N VAL A 264 8.82 10.38 6.40
CA VAL A 264 9.11 11.27 5.29
C VAL A 264 8.02 11.19 4.23
N LEU A 265 7.62 12.34 3.70
CA LEU A 265 6.88 12.44 2.45
C LEU A 265 7.89 12.53 1.31
N VAL A 266 7.77 11.66 0.32
CA VAL A 266 8.71 11.56 -0.80
C VAL A 266 7.99 11.61 -2.14
N TRP A 267 8.67 12.12 -3.16
CA TRP A 267 8.29 12.05 -4.57
C TRP A 267 9.54 11.96 -5.42
N LYS A 268 9.43 11.37 -6.60
CA LYS A 268 10.58 11.06 -7.43
C LYS A 268 11.29 12.32 -7.92
N LYS A 269 12.63 12.36 -7.83
CA LYS A 269 13.45 13.44 -8.41
C LYS A 269 13.34 13.47 -9.92
N ASN A 270 13.39 14.67 -10.50
CA ASN A 270 13.43 14.88 -11.95
C ASN A 270 12.26 14.21 -12.72
N GLN A 271 11.15 13.95 -12.06
CA GLN A 271 9.94 13.46 -12.70
C GLN A 271 9.03 14.65 -13.05
N MET A 272 8.45 14.61 -14.24
CA MET A 272 7.35 15.52 -14.59
C MET A 272 6.07 14.92 -13.99
N PHE A 273 5.50 15.63 -13.05
CA PHE A 273 4.21 15.28 -12.45
C PHE A 273 3.06 15.97 -13.20
N SER A 274 1.87 15.43 -13.06
CA SER A 274 0.65 16.10 -13.48
C SER A 274 0.53 17.49 -12.82
N LYS A 275 -0.25 18.38 -13.41
CA LYS A 275 -0.48 19.73 -12.89
C LYS A 275 -1.04 19.69 -11.46
N VAL A 276 -1.94 18.74 -11.19
CA VAL A 276 -2.56 18.57 -9.87
C VAL A 276 -1.57 18.05 -8.85
N THR A 277 -0.76 17.04 -9.17
CA THR A 277 0.26 16.50 -8.29
C THR A 277 1.35 17.54 -7.96
N SER A 278 1.83 18.27 -8.97
CA SER A 278 2.80 19.36 -8.78
C SER A 278 2.27 20.44 -7.85
N LYS A 279 0.99 20.81 -8.00
CA LYS A 279 0.33 21.82 -7.16
C LYS A 279 0.17 21.34 -5.72
N PHE A 280 -0.16 20.07 -5.52
CA PHE A 280 -0.28 19.48 -4.18
C PHE A 280 1.08 19.38 -3.47
N ILE A 281 2.15 18.96 -4.19
CA ILE A 281 3.52 18.97 -3.63
C ILE A 281 3.91 20.38 -3.19
N GLN A 282 3.65 21.39 -4.02
CA GLN A 282 3.91 22.79 -3.67
C GLN A 282 3.11 23.25 -2.45
N PHE A 283 1.83 22.84 -2.37
CA PHE A 283 0.94 23.14 -1.26
C PHE A 283 1.47 22.57 0.07
N ILE A 284 1.92 21.31 0.07
CA ILE A 284 2.49 20.68 1.26
C ILE A 284 3.81 21.34 1.67
N ARG A 285 4.67 21.67 0.70
CA ARG A 285 5.95 22.36 0.97
C ARG A 285 5.77 23.72 1.67
N ASN A 286 4.74 24.47 1.30
CA ASN A 286 4.47 25.79 1.88
C ASN A 286 3.80 25.72 3.24
N ALA A 287 3.25 24.55 3.63
CA ALA A 287 2.49 24.35 4.85
C ALA A 287 3.28 23.61 5.96
N ASN A 288 4.54 23.29 5.75
CA ASN A 288 5.45 22.61 6.68
C ASN A 288 6.51 23.57 7.21
#